data_fff1eca889fcc534810ceb3fe0dc3526
#
_entry.id   fff1eca889fcc534810ceb3fe0dc3526
#
_cell.length_a   1.000
_cell.length_b   1.000
_cell.length_c   1.000
_cell.angle_alpha   90.00
_cell.angle_beta   90.00
_cell.angle_gamma   90.00
#
_symmetry.space_group_name_H-M   'P 1'
#
loop_
_entity.id
_entity.type
_entity.pdbx_description
1 polymer ?
#
loop_
_entity_poly.entity_id
_entity_poly.type
_entity_poly.pdbx_seq_one_letter_code
_entity_poly.pdbx_strand_id
1 'polypeptide(L)'
;MNSQVKVFGFGMPWESLYGYSQAAQVGDTVYVSGQLSHDRHGNFVGTDDFELQVRTTLENLDAVLSQFGAERSQIVETTVLVRNLRENFDTTARLHSEYFGKHRPASTVMGVSDLALPDQLVEIGALVRLDVKA
;
A
#
# COMPACT_ATOMS: atom_id res chain seq x y z
N MET A 1 -4.85 -2.02 -31.72
CA MET A 1 -5.27 -2.54 -30.55
C MET A 1 -4.92 -1.72 -29.31
N ASN A 2 -5.81 -1.61 -28.47
CA ASN A 2 -5.67 -0.72 -27.33
C ASN A 2 -5.28 -1.46 -26.09
N SER A 3 -4.21 -1.00 -25.49
CA SER A 3 -3.96 -1.36 -24.11
C SER A 3 -4.89 -0.52 -23.27
N GLN A 4 -5.77 -1.17 -22.55
CA GLN A 4 -6.63 -0.46 -21.65
C GLN A 4 -6.04 -0.49 -20.27
N VAL A 5 -6.09 0.66 -19.61
CA VAL A 5 -5.72 0.78 -18.20
C VAL A 5 -7.00 0.66 -17.40
N LYS A 6 -7.07 -0.36 -16.55
CA LYS A 6 -8.17 -0.49 -15.61
C LYS A 6 -7.75 0.16 -14.31
N VAL A 7 -8.57 1.06 -13.79
CA VAL A 7 -8.24 1.76 -12.55
C VAL A 7 -9.25 1.42 -11.46
N PHE A 8 -8.79 1.56 -10.20
CA PHE A 8 -9.62 1.38 -9.04
C PHE A 8 -9.41 2.54 -8.08
N GLY A 9 -10.48 3.03 -7.48
CA GLY A 9 -10.44 4.01 -6.42
C GLY A 9 -11.39 3.64 -5.30
N PHE A 10 -11.09 4.11 -4.09
CA PHE A 10 -11.98 3.94 -2.94
C PHE A 10 -13.12 4.96 -2.93
N GLY A 11 -13.08 5.95 -3.84
CA GLY A 11 -14.04 7.06 -3.83
C GLY A 11 -13.69 8.12 -2.79
N MET A 12 -12.43 8.24 -2.42
CA MET A 12 -12.00 9.21 -1.42
C MET A 12 -11.77 10.58 -2.05
N PRO A 13 -12.06 11.67 -1.31
CA PRO A 13 -11.92 13.03 -1.86
C PRO A 13 -10.52 13.35 -2.36
N TRP A 14 -9.49 12.82 -1.71
CA TRP A 14 -8.12 13.12 -2.13
C TRP A 14 -7.74 12.48 -3.46
N GLU A 15 -8.48 11.48 -3.93
CA GLU A 15 -8.21 10.86 -5.23
C GLU A 15 -8.46 11.86 -6.36
N SER A 16 -9.62 12.52 -6.35
CA SER A 16 -9.90 13.52 -7.38
C SER A 16 -9.12 14.80 -7.16
N LEU A 17 -8.86 15.17 -5.91
CA LEU A 17 -8.12 16.38 -5.60
C LEU A 17 -6.69 16.33 -6.16
N TYR A 18 -6.00 15.23 -5.97
CA TYR A 18 -4.65 15.04 -6.49
C TYR A 18 -4.66 14.54 -7.95
N GLY A 19 -5.72 13.85 -8.36
CA GLY A 19 -5.85 13.34 -9.72
C GLY A 19 -5.20 11.97 -9.89
N TYR A 20 -5.47 11.03 -9.00
CA TYR A 20 -4.88 9.70 -9.08
C TYR A 20 -5.88 8.61 -8.73
N SER A 21 -5.51 7.38 -9.05
CA SER A 21 -6.25 6.17 -8.71
C SER A 21 -5.48 5.36 -7.67
N GLN A 22 -6.17 4.54 -6.89
CA GLN A 22 -5.51 3.68 -5.91
C GLN A 22 -4.71 2.57 -6.58
N ALA A 23 -5.15 2.12 -7.75
CA ALA A 23 -4.38 1.14 -8.51
C ALA A 23 -4.71 1.25 -9.99
N ALA A 24 -3.76 0.82 -10.82
CA ALA A 24 -3.91 0.80 -12.27
C ALA A 24 -3.38 -0.53 -12.79
N GLN A 25 -4.19 -1.23 -13.57
CA GLN A 25 -3.80 -2.50 -14.19
C GLN A 25 -3.52 -2.30 -15.67
N VAL A 26 -2.37 -2.78 -16.10
CA VAL A 26 -2.00 -2.85 -17.51
C VAL A 26 -1.55 -4.30 -17.79
N GLY A 27 -2.29 -5.02 -18.61
CA GLY A 27 -2.01 -6.45 -18.81
C GLY A 27 -2.05 -7.21 -17.50
N ASP A 28 -0.98 -7.93 -17.20
CA ASP A 28 -0.87 -8.70 -15.97
C ASP A 28 -0.22 -7.95 -14.82
N THR A 29 0.06 -6.66 -14.97
CA THR A 29 0.69 -5.86 -13.93
C THR A 29 -0.33 -4.92 -13.30
N VAL A 30 -0.37 -4.92 -11.97
CA VAL A 30 -1.16 -3.95 -11.20
C VAL A 30 -0.19 -3.07 -10.42
N TYR A 31 -0.27 -1.78 -10.68
CA TYR A 31 0.50 -0.76 -9.97
C TYR A 31 -0.38 -0.24 -8.85
N VAL A 32 0.03 -0.46 -7.61
CA VAL A 32 -0.75 -0.02 -6.45
C VAL A 32 -0.10 1.24 -5.88
N SER A 33 -0.87 2.31 -5.84
CA SER A 33 -0.44 3.57 -5.23
C SER A 33 -0.14 3.39 -3.75
N GLY A 34 0.65 4.30 -3.19
CA GLY A 34 0.93 4.27 -1.76
C GLY A 34 -0.34 4.27 -0.94
N GLN A 35 -0.51 3.23 -0.14
CA GLN A 35 -1.63 3.10 0.76
C GLN A 35 -1.30 3.73 2.10
N LEU A 36 -2.31 4.22 2.77
CA LEU A 36 -2.15 4.85 4.08
C LEU A 36 -3.25 4.38 5.03
N SER A 37 -3.15 4.79 6.27
CA SER A 37 -4.05 4.33 7.32
C SER A 37 -5.31 5.18 7.36
N HIS A 38 -6.40 4.67 6.77
CA HIS A 38 -7.70 5.33 6.85
C HIS A 38 -8.80 4.28 6.90
N ASP A 39 -9.97 4.67 7.41
CA ASP A 39 -11.14 3.81 7.40
C ASP A 39 -11.92 3.99 6.08
N ARG A 40 -13.05 3.28 5.96
CA ARG A 40 -13.88 3.33 4.74
C ARG A 40 -14.52 4.69 4.51
N HIS A 41 -14.58 5.53 5.53
CA HIS A 41 -15.15 6.88 5.42
C HIS A 41 -14.09 7.93 5.16
N GLY A 42 -12.82 7.53 5.04
CA GLY A 42 -11.73 8.45 4.79
C GLY A 42 -11.15 9.09 6.03
N ASN A 43 -11.54 8.62 7.21
CA ASN A 43 -10.95 9.13 8.45
C ASN A 43 -9.61 8.48 8.71
N PHE A 44 -8.63 9.29 9.10
CA PHE A 44 -7.30 8.78 9.45
C PHE A 44 -7.40 7.91 10.71
N VAL A 45 -6.67 6.77 10.72
CA VAL A 45 -6.69 5.81 11.82
C VAL A 45 -5.30 5.71 12.42
N GLY A 46 -5.20 5.81 13.76
CA GLY A 46 -3.97 5.49 14.47
C GLY A 46 -3.04 6.66 14.72
N THR A 47 -3.58 7.86 15.01
CA THR A 47 -2.74 8.99 15.45
C THR A 47 -1.89 8.55 16.65
N ASP A 48 -0.58 8.78 16.56
CA ASP A 48 0.41 8.39 17.58
C ASP A 48 0.49 6.87 17.83
N ASP A 49 -0.04 6.05 16.92
CA ASP A 49 -0.01 4.59 17.04
C ASP A 49 0.55 4.00 15.74
N PHE A 50 1.88 3.88 15.69
CA PHE A 50 2.56 3.42 14.47
C PHE A 50 2.12 2.01 14.06
N GLU A 51 2.05 1.08 15.00
CA GLU A 51 1.67 -0.29 14.67
C GLU A 51 0.27 -0.36 14.06
N LEU A 52 -0.69 0.38 14.64
CA LEU A 52 -2.04 0.42 14.10
C LEU A 52 -2.06 1.03 12.70
N GLN A 53 -1.25 2.07 12.47
CA GLN A 53 -1.15 2.65 11.13
C GLN A 53 -0.63 1.62 10.11
N VAL A 54 0.39 0.86 10.46
CA VAL A 54 0.92 -0.16 9.53
C VAL A 54 -0.13 -1.22 9.26
N ARG A 55 -0.80 -1.74 10.30
CA ARG A 55 -1.82 -2.78 10.13
C ARG A 55 -2.98 -2.30 9.26
N THR A 56 -3.47 -1.09 9.51
CA THR A 56 -4.58 -0.53 8.73
C THR A 56 -4.15 -0.27 7.27
N THR A 57 -2.93 0.21 7.07
CA THR A 57 -2.39 0.41 5.72
C THR A 57 -2.35 -0.92 4.96
N LEU A 58 -1.90 -2.00 5.62
CA LEU A 58 -1.85 -3.33 4.99
C LEU A 58 -3.25 -3.89 4.73
N GLU A 59 -4.23 -3.61 5.59
CA GLU A 59 -5.63 -3.95 5.32
C GLU A 59 -6.14 -3.23 4.07
N ASN A 60 -5.79 -1.96 3.92
CA ASN A 60 -6.17 -1.21 2.73
C ASN A 60 -5.49 -1.76 1.47
N LEU A 61 -4.24 -2.21 1.59
CA LEU A 61 -3.57 -2.90 0.49
C LEU A 61 -4.32 -4.18 0.12
N ASP A 62 -4.74 -4.99 1.10
CA ASP A 62 -5.54 -6.18 0.84
C ASP A 62 -6.85 -5.84 0.12
N ALA A 63 -7.50 -4.74 0.51
CA ALA A 63 -8.73 -4.30 -0.14
C ALA A 63 -8.50 -3.97 -1.61
N VAL A 64 -7.37 -3.32 -1.93
CA VAL A 64 -7.02 -3.05 -3.33
C VAL A 64 -6.75 -4.35 -4.09
N LEU A 65 -5.97 -5.26 -3.49
CA LEU A 65 -5.67 -6.55 -4.12
C LEU A 65 -6.94 -7.30 -4.49
N SER A 66 -7.93 -7.31 -3.60
CA SER A 66 -9.17 -8.05 -3.82
C SER A 66 -9.95 -7.53 -5.03
N GLN A 67 -9.81 -6.25 -5.38
CA GLN A 67 -10.48 -5.67 -6.55
C GLN A 67 -9.95 -6.23 -7.87
N PHE A 68 -8.76 -6.80 -7.85
CA PHE A 68 -8.13 -7.39 -9.03
C PHE A 68 -8.02 -8.91 -8.95
N GLY A 69 -8.65 -9.51 -7.94
CA GLY A 69 -8.54 -10.95 -7.72
C GLY A 69 -7.12 -11.38 -7.39
N ALA A 70 -6.33 -10.50 -6.79
CA ALA A 70 -4.93 -10.76 -6.51
C ALA A 70 -4.71 -11.22 -5.07
N GLU A 71 -3.63 -11.97 -4.88
CA GLU A 71 -3.21 -12.47 -3.57
C GLU A 71 -1.89 -11.81 -3.18
N ARG A 72 -1.58 -11.81 -1.88
CA ARG A 72 -0.32 -11.24 -1.39
C ARG A 72 0.90 -11.87 -2.06
N SER A 73 0.83 -13.17 -2.38
CA SER A 73 1.92 -13.89 -3.04
C SER A 73 2.19 -13.42 -4.47
N GLN A 74 1.29 -12.61 -5.05
CA GLN A 74 1.47 -12.04 -6.38
C GLN A 74 2.10 -10.65 -6.32
N ILE A 75 2.34 -10.11 -5.14
CA ILE A 75 3.10 -8.87 -4.97
C ILE A 75 4.58 -9.20 -5.21
N VAL A 76 5.19 -8.54 -6.17
CA VAL A 76 6.60 -8.76 -6.50
C VAL A 76 7.51 -7.68 -5.93
N GLU A 77 6.94 -6.54 -5.55
CA GLU A 77 7.71 -5.44 -4.99
C GLU A 77 6.85 -4.60 -4.07
N THR A 78 7.44 -4.15 -2.95
CA THR A 78 6.84 -3.12 -2.11
C THR A 78 7.79 -1.93 -1.97
N THR A 79 7.20 -0.75 -1.82
CA THR A 79 7.92 0.47 -1.44
C THR A 79 7.28 0.97 -0.16
N VAL A 80 8.08 1.09 0.89
CA VAL A 80 7.60 1.44 2.23
C VAL A 80 8.26 2.75 2.65
N LEU A 81 7.46 3.78 2.88
CA LEU A 81 7.92 5.09 3.29
C LEU A 81 7.52 5.31 4.75
N VAL A 82 8.49 5.68 5.59
CA VAL A 82 8.26 5.77 7.04
C VAL A 82 8.86 7.06 7.58
N ARG A 83 8.06 7.81 8.33
CA ARG A 83 8.57 8.93 9.11
C ARG A 83 9.21 8.38 10.37
N ASN A 84 10.32 8.97 10.77
CA ASN A 84 11.10 8.52 11.93
C ASN A 84 11.48 7.03 11.79
N LEU A 85 12.07 6.71 10.65
CA LEU A 85 12.33 5.31 10.28
C LEU A 85 13.21 4.58 11.31
N ARG A 86 14.25 5.22 11.83
CA ARG A 86 15.14 4.52 12.79
C ARG A 86 14.39 4.05 14.02
N GLU A 87 13.46 4.86 14.51
CA GLU A 87 12.65 4.56 15.68
C GLU A 87 11.61 3.47 15.35
N ASN A 88 11.10 3.46 14.12
CA ASN A 88 9.97 2.61 13.72
C ASN A 88 10.38 1.40 12.88
N PHE A 89 11.68 1.22 12.63
CA PHE A 89 12.13 0.18 11.69
C PHE A 89 11.78 -1.24 12.16
N ASP A 90 12.01 -1.56 13.43
CA ASP A 90 11.79 -2.92 13.91
C ASP A 90 10.31 -3.31 13.78
N THR A 91 9.39 -2.40 14.11
CA THR A 91 7.95 -2.62 13.94
C THR A 91 7.60 -2.78 12.47
N THR A 92 8.16 -1.92 11.60
CA THR A 92 7.94 -2.01 10.15
C THR A 92 8.39 -3.37 9.62
N ALA A 93 9.59 -3.80 9.99
CA ALA A 93 10.14 -5.07 9.53
C ALA A 93 9.30 -6.26 10.00
N ARG A 94 8.90 -6.24 11.26
CA ARG A 94 8.10 -7.32 11.85
C ARG A 94 6.75 -7.45 11.14
N LEU A 95 6.05 -6.33 10.95
CA LEU A 95 4.71 -6.36 10.36
C LEU A 95 4.75 -6.68 8.86
N HIS A 96 5.76 -6.20 8.14
CA HIS A 96 5.95 -6.55 6.73
C HIS A 96 6.23 -8.04 6.61
N SER A 97 7.08 -8.59 7.46
CA SER A 97 7.39 -10.01 7.48
C SER A 97 6.17 -10.87 7.81
N GLU A 98 5.36 -10.47 8.79
CA GLU A 98 4.11 -11.17 9.13
C GLU A 98 3.13 -11.18 7.96
N TYR A 99 3.01 -10.05 7.29
CA TYR A 99 2.06 -9.89 6.19
C TYR A 99 2.35 -10.86 5.06
N PHE A 100 3.60 -11.04 4.69
CA PHE A 100 3.97 -11.88 3.57
C PHE A 100 4.24 -13.34 3.93
N GLY A 101 4.55 -13.63 5.18
CA GLY A 101 4.87 -15.00 5.60
C GLY A 101 6.10 -15.53 4.88
N LYS A 102 5.94 -16.63 4.14
CA LYS A 102 7.06 -17.24 3.41
C LYS A 102 7.39 -16.54 2.10
N HIS A 103 6.45 -15.77 1.56
CA HIS A 103 6.67 -15.01 0.34
C HIS A 103 7.55 -13.81 0.66
N ARG A 104 8.55 -13.58 -0.17
CA ARG A 104 9.51 -12.49 0.06
C ARG A 104 9.62 -11.63 -1.21
N PRO A 105 8.80 -10.61 -1.35
CA PRO A 105 8.93 -9.70 -2.50
C PRO A 105 10.20 -8.88 -2.38
N ALA A 106 10.63 -8.31 -3.51
CA ALA A 106 11.61 -7.24 -3.46
C ALA A 106 11.00 -6.07 -2.69
N SER A 107 11.80 -5.37 -1.90
CA SER A 107 11.28 -4.26 -1.12
C SER A 107 12.34 -3.19 -0.90
N THR A 108 11.89 -1.94 -0.93
CA THR A 108 12.71 -0.81 -0.51
C THR A 108 11.95 -0.10 0.61
N VAL A 109 12.65 0.13 1.72
CA VAL A 109 12.10 0.94 2.81
C VAL A 109 12.94 2.21 2.92
N MET A 110 12.28 3.35 3.02
CA MET A 110 12.95 4.65 3.10
C MET A 110 12.36 5.49 4.20
N GLY A 111 13.24 6.20 4.90
CA GLY A 111 12.81 7.26 5.82
C GLY A 111 12.49 8.52 5.04
N VAL A 112 11.37 9.15 5.35
CA VAL A 112 10.95 10.41 4.73
C VAL A 112 10.66 11.44 5.80
N SER A 113 10.81 12.72 5.44
CA SER A 113 10.57 13.81 6.42
C SER A 113 9.08 14.04 6.64
N ASP A 114 8.27 13.89 5.61
CA ASP A 114 6.83 14.14 5.67
C ASP A 114 6.07 13.18 4.78
N LEU A 115 4.81 12.98 5.11
CA LEU A 115 3.84 12.31 4.26
C LEU A 115 2.64 13.24 4.08
N ALA A 116 1.63 12.82 3.32
CA ALA A 116 0.55 13.71 2.91
C ALA A 116 -0.26 14.27 4.09
N LEU A 117 -0.47 13.47 5.13
CA LEU A 117 -1.27 13.88 6.27
C LEU A 117 -0.37 14.16 7.48
N PRO A 118 -0.71 15.15 8.32
CA PRO A 118 0.14 15.53 9.44
C PRO A 118 0.49 14.39 10.41
N ASP A 119 -0.46 13.48 10.64
CA ASP A 119 -0.27 12.38 11.60
C ASP A 119 0.17 11.08 10.92
N GLN A 120 0.33 11.10 9.60
CA GLN A 120 0.69 9.91 8.84
C GLN A 120 2.17 9.58 9.04
N LEU A 121 2.44 8.33 9.44
CA LEU A 121 3.80 7.86 9.71
C LEU A 121 4.27 6.82 8.71
N VAL A 122 3.38 6.25 7.90
CA VAL A 122 3.73 5.18 6.96
C VAL A 122 2.89 5.27 5.70
N GLU A 123 3.50 4.85 4.58
CA GLU A 123 2.84 4.68 3.30
C GLU A 123 3.45 3.46 2.62
N ILE A 124 2.61 2.61 2.03
CA ILE A 124 3.07 1.37 1.39
C ILE A 124 2.46 1.24 0.01
N GLY A 125 3.32 1.23 -1.01
CA GLY A 125 2.93 0.93 -2.37
C GLY A 125 3.37 -0.47 -2.77
N ALA A 126 2.81 -0.99 -3.85
CA ALA A 126 3.12 -2.34 -4.29
C ALA A 126 3.02 -2.47 -5.81
N LEU A 127 3.74 -3.44 -6.34
CA LEU A 127 3.64 -3.86 -7.73
C LEU A 127 3.25 -5.33 -7.74
N VAL A 128 2.20 -5.65 -8.48
CA VAL A 128 1.58 -6.98 -8.51
C VAL A 128 1.67 -7.56 -9.91
N ARG A 129 1.96 -8.84 -10.00
CA ARG A 129 1.92 -9.55 -11.28
C ARG A 129 0.90 -10.67 -11.20
N LEU A 130 -0.17 -10.53 -11.99
CA LEU A 130 -1.27 -11.49 -11.99
C LEU A 130 -0.90 -12.82 -12.67
N ASP A 131 0.19 -12.83 -13.47
CA ASP A 131 0.69 -14.04 -14.10
C ASP A 131 1.60 -14.86 -13.17
N VAL A 132 1.91 -14.35 -11.97
CA VAL A 132 2.59 -15.13 -10.94
C VAL A 132 1.57 -16.04 -10.29
N LYS A 133 1.94 -17.30 -10.11
CA LYS A 133 1.03 -18.27 -9.49
C LYS A 133 0.86 -17.95 -8.01
N ALA A 134 -0.37 -17.83 -7.60
CA ALA A 134 -0.70 -17.51 -6.22
C ALA A 134 -0.45 -18.70 -5.29
#